data_f7bf8f29f73a78a5a226c63574231b3b
#
_entry.id   f7bf8f29f73a78a5a226c63574231b3b
#
_cell.length_a   1.000
_cell.length_b   1.000
_cell.length_c   1.000
_cell.angle_alpha   90.00
_cell.angle_beta   90.00
_cell.angle_gamma   90.00
#
_symmetry.space_group_name_H-M   'P 1'
#
loop_
_entity.id
_entity.type
_entity.pdbx_description
1 polymer ?
#
loop_
_entity_poly.entity_id
_entity_poly.type
_entity_poly.pdbx_seq_one_letter_code
_entity_poly.pdbx_strand_id
1 'polypeptide(L)'
;MSKLLTQGGFGCVYYPGIKCDGRPNNSKKVITKLQKMDMSAENEILIGKMINKIENFHLFFSPVVKSCRVNLANVDRSLLSKCEIIDEKKEKNYILLDMLYINNNQFTELIKKMSKKN
;
A
#
# COMPACT_ATOMS: atom_id res chain seq x y z
N MET A 1 10.73 -11.82 2.30
CA MET A 1 10.66 -11.09 3.58
C MET A 1 10.34 -9.61 3.30
N SER A 2 9.32 -9.08 3.97
CA SER A 2 8.94 -7.67 3.81
C SER A 2 9.97 -6.74 4.42
N LYS A 3 10.19 -5.59 3.76
CA LYS A 3 11.08 -4.55 4.25
C LYS A 3 10.38 -3.19 4.14
N LEU A 4 10.70 -2.29 5.05
CA LEU A 4 10.24 -0.91 4.95
C LEU A 4 10.89 -0.25 3.72
N LEU A 5 10.06 0.15 2.77
CA LEU A 5 10.50 0.77 1.53
C LEU A 5 10.65 2.29 1.70
N THR A 6 9.64 2.91 2.29
CA THR A 6 9.63 4.35 2.55
C THR A 6 8.61 4.67 3.63
N GLN A 7 8.72 5.86 4.21
CA GLN A 7 7.73 6.35 5.18
C GLN A 7 7.61 7.86 5.12
N GLY A 8 6.46 8.35 5.56
CA GLY A 8 6.16 9.77 5.65
C GLY A 8 5.16 10.01 6.76
N GLY A 9 4.66 11.25 6.87
CA GLY A 9 3.70 11.61 7.92
C GLY A 9 2.38 10.85 7.86
N PHE A 10 2.08 10.18 6.75
CA PHE A 10 0.81 9.48 6.53
C PHE A 10 0.91 7.96 6.70
N GLY A 11 2.10 7.40 6.62
CA GLY A 11 2.21 5.96 6.74
C GLY A 11 3.56 5.40 6.34
N CYS A 12 3.67 4.10 6.48
CA CYS A 12 4.87 3.33 6.13
C CYS A 12 4.52 2.36 5.00
N VAL A 13 5.38 2.29 3.99
CA VAL A 13 5.19 1.43 2.83
C VAL A 13 6.18 0.28 2.90
N TYR A 14 5.68 -0.94 2.76
CA TYR A 14 6.46 -2.18 2.82
C TYR A 14 6.44 -2.90 1.49
N TYR A 15 7.58 -3.45 1.09
CA TYR A 15 7.71 -4.26 -0.10
C TYR A 15 8.65 -5.46 0.17
N PRO A 16 8.27 -6.69 -0.17
CA PRO A 16 6.91 -7.08 -0.52
C PRO A 16 5.92 -6.71 0.57
N GLY A 17 4.62 -6.70 0.25
CA GLY A 17 3.59 -6.24 1.17
C GLY A 17 3.40 -7.10 2.41
N ILE A 18 2.43 -6.73 3.22
CA ILE A 18 2.05 -7.43 4.44
C ILE A 18 0.60 -7.90 4.26
N LYS A 19 0.34 -9.17 4.59
CA LYS A 19 -1.03 -9.72 4.55
C LYS A 19 -1.85 -9.22 5.73
N CYS A 20 -3.17 -9.32 5.61
CA CYS A 20 -4.09 -8.91 6.67
C CYS A 20 -3.88 -9.64 8.00
N ASP A 21 -3.30 -10.85 7.97
CA ASP A 21 -2.94 -11.60 9.18
C ASP A 21 -1.60 -11.17 9.78
N GLY A 22 -0.93 -10.18 9.18
CA GLY A 22 0.36 -9.67 9.63
C GLY A 22 1.58 -10.37 9.05
N ARG A 23 1.39 -11.45 8.30
CA ARG A 23 2.50 -12.20 7.69
C ARG A 23 3.00 -11.52 6.42
N PRO A 24 4.26 -11.71 6.03
CA PRO A 24 4.76 -11.17 4.76
C PRO A 24 3.98 -11.71 3.57
N ASN A 25 3.70 -10.85 2.62
CA ASN A 25 3.10 -11.25 1.35
C ASN A 25 4.22 -11.67 0.39
N ASN A 26 4.07 -12.86 -0.22
CA ASN A 26 5.08 -13.39 -1.14
C ASN A 26 4.97 -12.80 -2.55
N SER A 27 3.91 -12.09 -2.85
CA SER A 27 3.73 -11.47 -4.17
C SER A 27 4.65 -10.28 -4.34
N LYS A 28 5.43 -10.26 -5.42
CA LYS A 28 6.28 -9.12 -5.79
C LYS A 28 5.52 -8.02 -6.51
N LYS A 29 4.22 -8.21 -6.73
CA LYS A 29 3.36 -7.27 -7.47
C LYS A 29 2.62 -6.29 -6.57
N VAL A 30 2.74 -6.44 -5.26
CA VAL A 30 1.97 -5.67 -4.29
C VAL A 30 2.87 -4.99 -3.28
N ILE A 31 2.60 -3.71 -3.03
CA ILE A 31 3.14 -2.98 -1.88
C ILE A 31 2.00 -2.77 -0.89
N THR A 32 2.33 -2.66 0.38
CA THR A 32 1.35 -2.43 1.44
C THR A 32 1.72 -1.19 2.23
N LYS A 33 0.77 -0.28 2.38
CA LYS A 33 0.92 0.91 3.20
C LYS A 33 0.22 0.68 4.53
N LEU A 34 0.94 0.84 5.61
CA LEU A 34 0.40 0.80 6.97
C LEU A 34 0.17 2.23 7.45
N GLN A 35 -1.05 2.55 7.84
CA GLN A 35 -1.39 3.88 8.32
C GLN A 35 -2.49 3.82 9.38
N LYS A 36 -2.70 4.94 10.06
CA LYS A 36 -3.79 5.06 11.01
C LYS A 36 -5.13 5.04 10.27
N MET A 37 -6.15 4.46 10.90
CA MET A 37 -7.51 4.47 10.35
C MET A 37 -8.13 5.84 10.61
N ASP A 38 -8.06 6.73 9.62
CA ASP A 38 -8.59 8.09 9.70
C ASP A 38 -9.31 8.46 8.40
N MET A 39 -9.74 9.71 8.27
CA MET A 39 -10.44 10.18 7.08
C MET A 39 -9.59 10.07 5.82
N SER A 40 -8.27 10.26 5.95
CA SER A 40 -7.35 10.12 4.82
C SER A 40 -7.33 8.68 4.30
N ALA A 41 -7.32 7.69 5.21
CA ALA A 41 -7.38 6.29 4.84
C ALA A 41 -8.71 5.96 4.16
N GLU A 42 -9.82 6.45 4.73
CA GLU A 42 -11.15 6.24 4.16
C GLU A 42 -11.26 6.82 2.76
N ASN A 43 -10.71 8.01 2.55
CA ASN A 43 -10.71 8.65 1.23
C ASN A 43 -9.88 7.87 0.21
N GLU A 44 -8.72 7.36 0.60
CA GLU A 44 -7.90 6.52 -0.28
C GLU A 44 -8.64 5.26 -0.70
N ILE A 45 -9.35 4.63 0.22
CA ILE A 45 -10.13 3.44 -0.08
C ILE A 45 -11.26 3.77 -1.06
N LEU A 46 -11.98 4.86 -0.82
CA LEU A 46 -13.08 5.28 -1.67
C LEU A 46 -12.62 5.62 -3.07
N ILE A 47 -11.53 6.39 -3.18
CA ILE A 47 -10.94 6.74 -4.47
C ILE A 47 -10.48 5.47 -5.19
N GLY A 48 -9.87 4.53 -4.48
CA GLY A 48 -9.46 3.26 -5.05
C GLY A 48 -10.62 2.48 -5.64
N LYS A 49 -11.76 2.43 -4.94
CA LYS A 49 -12.96 1.78 -5.45
C LYS A 49 -13.50 2.44 -6.72
N MET A 50 -13.43 3.77 -6.79
CA MET A 50 -13.86 4.51 -7.97
C MET A 50 -12.95 4.25 -9.17
N ILE A 51 -11.64 4.28 -8.95
CA ILE A 51 -10.64 4.05 -10.01
C ILE A 51 -10.71 2.61 -10.52
N ASN A 52 -10.92 1.63 -9.64
CA ASN A 52 -11.01 0.22 -10.02
C ASN A 52 -12.18 -0.09 -10.96
N LYS A 53 -13.15 0.81 -11.06
CA LYS A 53 -14.27 0.69 -12.02
C LYS A 53 -13.92 1.18 -13.42
N ILE A 54 -12.79 1.86 -13.56
CA ILE A 54 -12.34 2.39 -14.86
C ILE A 54 -11.62 1.27 -15.61
N GLU A 55 -12.02 1.03 -16.85
CA GLU A 55 -11.39 0.04 -17.71
C GLU A 55 -9.90 0.36 -17.90
N ASN A 56 -9.05 -0.66 -17.71
CA ASN A 56 -7.59 -0.54 -17.83
C ASN A 56 -6.96 0.47 -16.86
N PHE A 57 -7.58 0.67 -15.68
CA PHE A 57 -7.06 1.60 -14.68
C PHE A 57 -5.60 1.33 -14.32
N HIS A 58 -5.21 0.05 -14.30
CA HIS A 58 -3.86 -0.39 -13.92
C HIS A 58 -2.76 0.12 -14.85
N LEU A 59 -3.12 0.61 -16.04
CA LEU A 59 -2.16 1.20 -16.98
C LEU A 59 -1.81 2.64 -16.61
N PHE A 60 -2.63 3.32 -15.82
CA PHE A 60 -2.51 4.74 -15.55
C PHE A 60 -2.38 5.08 -14.08
N PHE A 61 -2.88 4.23 -13.19
CA PHE A 61 -2.98 4.52 -11.76
C PHE A 61 -2.50 3.33 -10.92
N SER A 62 -2.02 3.64 -9.72
CA SER A 62 -1.74 2.63 -8.71
C SER A 62 -2.62 2.90 -7.48
N PRO A 63 -3.94 2.65 -7.59
CA PRO A 63 -4.86 2.88 -6.50
C PRO A 63 -4.81 1.76 -5.47
N VAL A 64 -5.44 2.01 -4.32
CA VAL A 64 -5.67 0.97 -3.33
C VAL A 64 -6.59 -0.09 -3.95
N VAL A 65 -6.12 -1.33 -4.04
CA VAL A 65 -6.89 -2.45 -4.59
C VAL A 65 -7.49 -3.34 -3.52
N LYS A 66 -6.94 -3.29 -2.31
CA LYS A 66 -7.44 -4.06 -1.16
C LYS A 66 -7.10 -3.31 0.11
N SER A 67 -7.98 -3.39 1.10
CA SER A 67 -7.75 -2.81 2.41
C SER A 67 -8.24 -3.75 3.50
N CYS A 68 -7.60 -3.71 4.66
CA CYS A 68 -8.04 -4.47 5.82
C CYS A 68 -7.50 -3.83 7.08
N ARG A 69 -8.23 -4.00 8.17
CA ARG A 69 -7.72 -3.64 9.49
C ARG A 69 -6.69 -4.67 9.91
N VAL A 70 -5.66 -4.22 10.61
CA VAL A 70 -4.59 -5.08 11.07
C VAL A 70 -4.40 -4.98 12.57
N ASN A 71 -4.15 -6.13 13.20
CA ASN A 71 -3.72 -6.18 14.58
C ASN A 71 -2.20 -6.14 14.60
N LEU A 72 -1.63 -5.06 15.14
CA LEU A 72 -0.18 -4.86 15.16
C LEU A 72 0.55 -5.96 15.94
N ALA A 73 -0.12 -6.65 16.86
CA ALA A 73 0.47 -7.77 17.58
C ALA A 73 0.86 -8.93 16.66
N ASN A 74 0.23 -9.02 15.49
CA ASN A 74 0.50 -10.07 14.50
C ASN A 74 1.58 -9.70 13.49
N VAL A 75 2.06 -8.45 13.51
CA VAL A 75 3.09 -7.94 12.58
C VAL A 75 4.45 -8.05 13.26
N ASP A 76 5.46 -8.42 12.47
CA ASP A 76 6.84 -8.52 12.96
C ASP A 76 7.29 -7.19 13.56
N ARG A 77 7.76 -7.23 14.80
CA ARG A 77 8.23 -6.05 15.51
C ARG A 77 9.39 -5.35 14.82
N SER A 78 10.21 -6.06 14.09
CA SER A 78 11.31 -5.45 13.35
C SER A 78 10.81 -4.51 12.24
N LEU A 79 9.63 -4.77 11.68
CA LEU A 79 9.00 -3.90 10.69
C LEU A 79 8.35 -2.69 11.37
N LEU A 80 7.69 -2.90 12.51
CA LEU A 80 6.98 -1.84 13.21
C LEU A 80 7.93 -0.84 13.87
N SER A 81 9.06 -1.31 14.39
CA SER A 81 10.01 -0.45 15.12
C SER A 81 10.59 0.66 14.26
N LYS A 82 10.63 0.48 12.95
CA LYS A 82 11.14 1.47 12.00
C LYS A 82 10.05 2.44 11.51
N CYS A 83 8.81 2.16 11.80
CA CYS A 83 7.68 2.98 11.36
C CYS A 83 7.34 4.04 12.39
N GLU A 84 7.64 5.30 12.08
CA GLU A 84 7.53 6.40 13.03
C GLU A 84 6.09 6.79 13.37
N ILE A 85 5.13 6.49 12.49
CA ILE A 85 3.73 6.86 12.70
C ILE A 85 3.04 6.00 13.77
N ILE A 86 3.62 4.87 14.14
CA ILE A 86 3.02 3.94 15.09
C ILE A 86 3.18 4.46 16.50
N ASP A 87 2.04 4.70 17.14
CA ASP A 87 1.96 5.05 18.55
C ASP A 87 0.78 4.30 19.16
N GLU A 88 1.05 3.08 19.62
CA GLU A 88 0.03 2.18 20.17
C GLU A 88 -0.63 2.73 21.42
N LYS A 89 -0.03 3.74 22.08
CA LYS A 89 -0.62 4.39 23.26
C LYS A 89 -1.72 5.37 22.88
N LYS A 90 -1.58 6.04 21.72
CA LYS A 90 -2.54 7.05 21.26
C LYS A 90 -3.53 6.51 20.24
N GLU A 91 -3.10 5.59 19.39
CA GLU A 91 -3.92 5.04 18.33
C GLU A 91 -3.86 3.52 18.35
N LYS A 92 -5.01 2.88 18.29
CA LYS A 92 -5.13 1.41 18.27
C LYS A 92 -5.67 0.88 16.97
N ASN A 93 -6.21 1.76 16.12
CA ASN A 93 -6.80 1.36 14.83
C ASN A 93 -5.85 1.69 13.69
N TYR A 94 -5.30 0.63 13.11
CA TYR A 94 -4.42 0.72 11.95
C TYR A 94 -4.99 -0.09 10.81
N ILE A 95 -4.66 0.31 9.58
CA ILE A 95 -5.16 -0.31 8.38
C ILE A 95 -4.00 -0.59 7.44
N LEU A 96 -4.12 -1.68 6.69
CA LEU A 96 -3.21 -2.01 5.59
C LEU A 96 -3.92 -1.72 4.28
N LEU A 97 -3.26 -0.99 3.41
CA LEU A 97 -3.75 -0.64 2.08
C LEU A 97 -2.81 -1.26 1.05
N ASP A 98 -3.33 -2.19 0.27
CA ASP A 98 -2.56 -2.86 -0.78
C ASP A 98 -2.70 -2.11 -2.10
N MET A 99 -1.57 -1.88 -2.76
CA MET A 99 -1.48 -1.24 -4.06
C MET A 99 -0.58 -2.06 -4.96
N LEU A 100 -0.77 -1.96 -6.27
CA LEU A 100 0.10 -2.62 -7.22
C LEU A 100 1.47 -1.95 -7.24
N TYR A 101 2.52 -2.75 -7.19
CA TYR A 101 3.90 -2.25 -7.27
C TYR A 101 4.30 -2.08 -8.73
N ILE A 102 4.72 -0.87 -9.08
CA ILE A 102 5.19 -0.54 -10.41
C ILE A 102 6.65 -0.10 -10.29
N ASN A 103 7.57 -0.93 -10.81
CA ASN A 103 8.99 -0.58 -10.80
C ASN A 103 9.33 0.36 -11.96
N ASN A 104 10.58 0.87 -11.98
CA ASN A 104 11.00 1.81 -13.01
C ASN A 104 10.88 1.26 -14.44
N ASN A 105 11.18 -0.03 -14.64
CA ASN A 105 11.07 -0.66 -15.94
C ASN A 105 9.62 -0.72 -16.42
N GLN A 106 8.71 -1.10 -15.54
CA GLN A 106 7.28 -1.15 -15.85
C GLN A 106 6.73 0.24 -16.15
N PHE A 107 7.18 1.24 -15.41
CA PHE A 107 6.78 2.63 -15.62
C PHE A 107 7.24 3.14 -16.99
N THR A 108 8.49 2.84 -17.36
CA THR A 108 9.05 3.21 -18.67
C THR A 108 8.27 2.55 -19.81
N GLU A 109 7.94 1.26 -19.66
CA GLU A 109 7.12 0.53 -20.62
C GLU A 109 5.74 1.16 -20.78
N LEU A 110 5.12 1.53 -19.67
CA LEU A 110 3.81 2.17 -19.67
C LEU A 110 3.83 3.49 -20.44
N ILE A 111 4.84 4.32 -20.19
CA ILE A 111 4.99 5.61 -20.90
C ILE A 111 5.16 5.38 -22.39
N LYS A 112 5.95 4.40 -22.80
CA LYS A 112 6.13 4.05 -24.22
C LYS A 112 4.82 3.65 -24.88
N LYS A 113 4.00 2.85 -24.19
CA LYS A 113 2.68 2.45 -24.70
C LYS A 113 1.74 3.63 -24.85
N MET A 114 1.76 4.54 -23.90
CA MET A 114 0.94 5.76 -23.96
C MET A 114 1.35 6.64 -25.14
N SER A 115 2.63 6.79 -25.39
CA SER A 115 3.14 7.57 -26.52
C SER A 115 2.74 6.99 -27.88
N LYS A 116 2.69 5.65 -28.00
CA LYS A 116 2.29 4.99 -29.24
C LYS A 116 0.81 5.11 -29.57
N LYS A 117 -0.04 5.41 -28.59
CA LYS A 117 -1.48 5.55 -28.79
C LYS A 117 -1.90 6.95 -29.23
N ASN A 118 -0.97 7.87 -29.23
CA ASN A 118 -1.20 9.22 -29.72
C ASN A 118 -0.82 9.33 -31.22
#